data_527419f8c3784389d40b1385e078bb5c
#
_entry.id   527419f8c3784389d40b1385e078bb5c
#
_cell.length_a   1.000
_cell.length_b   1.000
_cell.length_c   1.000
_cell.angle_alpha   90.00
_cell.angle_beta   90.00
_cell.angle_gamma   90.00
#
_symmetry.space_group_name_H-M   'P 1'
#
loop_
_entity.id
_entity.type
_entity.pdbx_description
1 polymer ?
#
loop_
_entity_poly.entity_id
_entity_poly.type
_entity_poly.pdbx_seq_one_letter_code
_entity_poly.pdbx_strand_id
1 'polypeptide(L)'
;MEQILAVLGAFTYKQLIMMLVGAGLIWLAIEKEYEPNLLLPMGFGTILVNIPLSSAISQMVDGTLHKGALSVLFDLGIATELFPLLIFIAVGAMIDFSPLLSNPVMFLFGFAAQAGIFLTMGLALLFGFSLHEAASIGIIGAADGPTSIYVSARFAPHLLGPISVAAYTYMAIVPLIQPPVIRLLTTKSERRIKMAYAKRAVSRRTKILFPIAVTLVAGVVAPASVSLIGFLMFGNLVRECGVLERLSKAAQNELANLVTLLLGFTIAATMTGERFVQTSTLLIIAMGLVAFILDTAAGVLAAKVLNLFRSEKINPMVGAAGISAFPMSARVIQRMGQQEDPSNFLLMHAVGANVAGQIGSVLAGGLLLAYLG
;
A
#
# COMPACT_ATOMS: atom_id res chain seq x y z
N MET A 1 -6.85 -0.71 45.44
CA MET A 1 -7.90 -1.71 45.12
C MET A 1 -9.03 -1.07 44.32
N GLU A 2 -9.55 0.09 44.73
CA GLU A 2 -10.59 0.81 43.98
C GLU A 2 -10.26 1.14 42.53
N GLN A 3 -9.03 1.60 42.25
CA GLN A 3 -8.60 1.88 40.85
C GLN A 3 -8.56 0.63 39.98
N ILE A 4 -8.12 -0.52 40.51
CA ILE A 4 -8.12 -1.78 39.79
C ILE A 4 -9.55 -2.22 39.47
N LEU A 5 -10.47 -2.12 40.42
CA LEU A 5 -11.87 -2.45 40.22
C LEU A 5 -12.53 -1.49 39.23
N ALA A 6 -12.18 -0.19 39.27
CA ALA A 6 -12.66 0.78 38.30
C ALA A 6 -12.21 0.46 36.86
N VAL A 7 -10.92 0.08 36.66
CA VAL A 7 -10.40 -0.34 35.35
C VAL A 7 -11.08 -1.63 34.88
N LEU A 8 -11.22 -2.62 35.77
CA LEU A 8 -11.86 -3.91 35.40
C LEU A 8 -13.36 -3.71 35.07
N GLY A 9 -14.06 -2.84 35.80
CA GLY A 9 -15.47 -2.52 35.54
C GLY A 9 -15.70 -1.67 34.29
N ALA A 10 -14.67 -1.00 33.78
CA ALA A 10 -14.74 -0.15 32.58
C ALA A 10 -14.51 -0.90 31.25
N PHE A 11 -14.16 -2.20 31.28
CA PHE A 11 -14.00 -2.98 30.07
C PHE A 11 -15.31 -3.17 29.32
N THR A 12 -15.30 -2.79 28.05
CA THR A 12 -16.41 -3.08 27.11
C THR A 12 -16.09 -4.32 26.27
N TYR A 13 -17.13 -5.02 25.80
CA TYR A 13 -16.94 -6.16 24.91
C TYR A 13 -16.19 -5.77 23.62
N LYS A 14 -16.38 -4.54 23.13
CA LYS A 14 -15.68 -4.01 21.94
C LYS A 14 -14.19 -3.87 22.18
N GLN A 15 -13.78 -3.40 23.36
CA GLN A 15 -12.35 -3.32 23.73
C GLN A 15 -11.71 -4.71 23.80
N LEU A 16 -12.42 -5.71 24.38
CA LEU A 16 -11.94 -7.09 24.41
C LEU A 16 -11.76 -7.67 23.01
N ILE A 17 -12.72 -7.43 22.11
CA ILE A 17 -12.59 -7.83 20.69
C ILE A 17 -11.34 -7.19 20.07
N MET A 18 -11.11 -5.89 20.30
CA MET A 18 -9.94 -5.21 19.74
C MET A 18 -8.62 -5.69 20.33
N MET A 19 -8.59 -6.06 21.60
CA MET A 19 -7.40 -6.70 22.18
C MET A 19 -7.11 -8.05 21.52
N LEU A 20 -8.14 -8.83 21.20
CA LEU A 20 -7.99 -10.09 20.42
C LEU A 20 -7.54 -9.80 18.99
N VAL A 21 -8.05 -8.75 18.34
CA VAL A 21 -7.58 -8.29 17.03
C VAL A 21 -6.11 -7.90 17.11
N GLY A 22 -5.72 -7.13 18.12
CA GLY A 22 -4.31 -6.76 18.37
C GLY A 22 -3.40 -7.98 18.56
N ALA A 23 -3.83 -8.96 19.36
CA ALA A 23 -3.12 -10.22 19.53
C ALA A 23 -3.03 -11.02 18.21
N GLY A 24 -4.08 -11.01 17.40
CA GLY A 24 -4.10 -11.61 16.05
C GLY A 24 -3.11 -10.96 15.10
N LEU A 25 -3.01 -9.62 15.10
CA LEU A 25 -2.02 -8.87 14.30
C LEU A 25 -0.58 -9.22 14.73
N ILE A 26 -0.32 -9.32 16.04
CA ILE A 26 0.98 -9.74 16.57
C ILE A 26 1.30 -11.17 16.12
N TRP A 27 0.33 -12.08 16.22
CA TRP A 27 0.51 -13.46 15.75
C TRP A 27 0.82 -13.53 14.26
N LEU A 28 0.10 -12.77 13.43
CA LEU A 28 0.38 -12.68 11.99
C LEU A 28 1.78 -12.15 11.71
N ALA A 29 2.23 -11.16 12.47
CA ALA A 29 3.57 -10.58 12.34
C ALA A 29 4.67 -11.57 12.67
N ILE A 30 4.51 -12.36 13.77
CA ILE A 30 5.55 -13.27 14.29
C ILE A 30 5.52 -14.60 13.55
N GLU A 31 4.35 -15.26 13.46
CA GLU A 31 4.25 -16.63 12.94
C GLU A 31 4.13 -16.70 11.41
N LYS A 32 3.61 -15.66 10.79
CA LYS A 32 3.43 -15.60 9.33
C LYS A 32 4.40 -14.66 8.65
N GLU A 33 5.16 -13.89 9.41
CA GLU A 33 6.10 -12.87 8.90
C GLU A 33 5.43 -11.86 7.94
N TYR A 34 4.13 -11.56 8.21
CA TYR A 34 3.36 -10.60 7.41
C TYR A 34 3.66 -9.18 7.88
N GLU A 35 4.43 -8.43 7.08
CA GLU A 35 4.81 -7.04 7.35
C GLU A 35 5.12 -6.79 8.84
N PRO A 36 6.09 -7.53 9.43
CA PRO A 36 6.29 -7.53 10.89
C PRO A 36 6.62 -6.15 11.45
N ASN A 37 7.34 -5.33 10.69
CA ASN A 37 7.71 -3.97 11.09
C ASN A 37 6.52 -3.04 11.30
N LEU A 38 5.36 -3.37 10.71
CA LEU A 38 4.13 -2.60 10.85
C LEU A 38 3.11 -3.31 11.74
N LEU A 39 2.81 -4.59 11.45
CA LEU A 39 1.71 -5.30 12.13
C LEU A 39 2.02 -5.55 13.62
N LEU A 40 3.29 -5.75 13.99
CA LEU A 40 3.67 -5.94 15.39
C LEU A 40 3.40 -4.68 16.23
N PRO A 41 3.95 -3.49 15.88
CA PRO A 41 3.66 -2.26 16.64
C PRO A 41 2.19 -1.84 16.55
N MET A 42 1.51 -2.08 15.42
CA MET A 42 0.08 -1.84 15.28
C MET A 42 -0.75 -2.73 16.22
N GLY A 43 -0.45 -4.03 16.27
CA GLY A 43 -1.14 -4.96 17.16
C GLY A 43 -0.91 -4.63 18.63
N PHE A 44 0.33 -4.33 19.01
CA PHE A 44 0.66 -3.94 20.39
C PHE A 44 0.01 -2.61 20.76
N GLY A 45 0.09 -1.61 19.88
CA GLY A 45 -0.60 -0.33 20.05
C GLY A 45 -2.11 -0.48 20.18
N THR A 46 -2.73 -1.38 19.39
CA THR A 46 -4.16 -1.69 19.49
C THR A 46 -4.52 -2.23 20.88
N ILE A 47 -3.70 -3.08 21.48
CA ILE A 47 -3.91 -3.54 22.85
C ILE A 47 -3.83 -2.34 23.81
N LEU A 48 -2.80 -1.48 23.70
CA LEU A 48 -2.60 -0.33 24.57
C LEU A 48 -3.78 0.64 24.57
N VAL A 49 -4.33 0.97 23.41
CA VAL A 49 -5.43 1.95 23.28
C VAL A 49 -6.78 1.40 23.73
N ASN A 50 -6.92 0.08 23.81
CA ASN A 50 -8.14 -0.58 24.27
C ASN A 50 -8.10 -0.99 25.75
N ILE A 51 -7.02 -0.72 26.47
CA ILE A 51 -7.01 -0.79 27.93
C ILE A 51 -7.81 0.41 28.47
N PRO A 52 -8.88 0.21 29.27
CA PRO A 52 -9.64 1.32 29.83
C PRO A 52 -8.76 2.25 30.65
N LEU A 53 -9.05 3.55 30.57
CA LEU A 53 -8.31 4.61 31.29
C LEU A 53 -6.79 4.64 30.96
N SER A 54 -6.39 4.09 29.80
CA SER A 54 -5.00 4.08 29.38
C SER A 54 -4.53 5.48 28.97
N SER A 55 -3.37 5.91 29.47
CA SER A 55 -2.70 7.14 29.03
C SER A 55 -2.13 7.08 27.60
N ALA A 56 -2.32 5.95 26.90
CA ALA A 56 -1.89 5.80 25.51
C ALA A 56 -2.67 6.71 24.54
N ILE A 57 -3.98 6.96 24.82
CA ILE A 57 -4.83 7.85 24.04
C ILE A 57 -5.26 9.06 24.86
N SER A 58 -5.62 10.14 24.17
CA SER A 58 -6.10 11.36 24.82
C SER A 58 -7.45 11.13 25.51
N GLN A 59 -7.58 11.60 26.74
CA GLN A 59 -8.76 11.45 27.58
C GLN A 59 -9.13 12.77 28.29
N MET A 60 -10.41 12.94 28.53
CA MET A 60 -10.90 14.02 29.38
C MET A 60 -10.90 13.55 30.85
N VAL A 61 -10.10 14.18 31.69
CA VAL A 61 -10.03 13.91 33.12
C VAL A 61 -10.31 15.22 33.84
N ASP A 62 -11.31 15.24 34.67
CA ASP A 62 -11.73 16.43 35.45
C ASP A 62 -11.93 17.71 34.60
N GLY A 63 -12.47 17.54 33.37
CA GLY A 63 -12.71 18.64 32.43
C GLY A 63 -11.47 19.14 31.68
N THR A 64 -10.30 18.53 31.91
CA THR A 64 -9.06 18.85 31.21
C THR A 64 -8.69 17.73 30.23
N LEU A 65 -8.19 18.13 29.04
CA LEU A 65 -7.71 17.18 28.03
C LEU A 65 -6.28 16.74 28.36
N HIS A 66 -6.13 15.49 28.79
CA HIS A 66 -4.83 14.83 28.92
C HIS A 66 -4.46 14.16 27.60
N LYS A 67 -3.42 14.66 26.93
CA LYS A 67 -2.95 14.08 25.66
C LYS A 67 -2.25 12.75 25.90
N GLY A 68 -2.71 11.70 25.22
CA GLY A 68 -2.05 10.40 25.23
C GLY A 68 -0.89 10.32 24.22
N ALA A 69 0.10 9.49 24.55
CA ALA A 69 1.34 9.38 23.75
C ALA A 69 1.06 9.01 22.28
N LEU A 70 0.18 8.04 22.02
CA LEU A 70 -0.16 7.62 20.65
C LEU A 70 -1.01 8.67 19.92
N SER A 71 -1.84 9.44 20.65
CA SER A 71 -2.56 10.56 20.06
C SER A 71 -1.62 11.68 19.62
N VAL A 72 -0.58 11.98 20.42
CA VAL A 72 0.44 12.97 20.05
C VAL A 72 1.23 12.50 18.83
N LEU A 73 1.62 11.22 18.79
CA LEU A 73 2.31 10.65 17.61
C LEU A 73 1.42 10.71 16.36
N PHE A 74 0.11 10.47 16.51
CA PHE A 74 -0.84 10.59 15.41
C PHE A 74 -0.92 12.02 14.89
N ASP A 75 -1.07 13.00 15.78
CA ASP A 75 -1.14 14.41 15.41
C ASP A 75 0.14 14.87 14.68
N LEU A 76 1.32 14.45 15.17
CA LEU A 76 2.60 14.83 14.59
C LEU A 76 2.97 14.07 13.32
N GLY A 77 2.52 12.83 13.16
CA GLY A 77 3.00 11.96 12.10
C GLY A 77 2.02 11.75 10.96
N ILE A 78 0.73 11.52 11.29
CA ILE A 78 -0.29 11.24 10.28
C ILE A 78 -1.09 12.48 9.94
N ALA A 79 -1.55 13.22 10.94
CA ALA A 79 -2.33 14.43 10.68
C ALA A 79 -1.53 15.53 9.94
N THR A 80 -0.20 15.54 10.10
CA THR A 80 0.72 16.40 9.33
C THR A 80 1.20 15.75 8.03
N GLU A 81 0.79 14.53 7.72
CA GLU A 81 1.23 13.74 6.56
C GLU A 81 2.74 13.39 6.57
N LEU A 82 3.47 13.69 7.67
CA LEU A 82 4.93 13.55 7.75
C LEU A 82 5.39 12.09 7.57
N PHE A 83 4.80 11.14 8.30
CA PHE A 83 5.24 9.74 8.24
C PHE A 83 4.98 9.11 6.86
N PRO A 84 3.79 9.29 6.22
CA PRO A 84 3.59 8.85 4.85
C PRO A 84 4.62 9.41 3.87
N LEU A 85 4.98 10.69 3.97
CA LEU A 85 5.98 11.29 3.08
C LEU A 85 7.39 10.73 3.31
N LEU A 86 7.79 10.52 4.56
CA LEU A 86 9.09 9.92 4.89
C LEU A 86 9.21 8.48 4.38
N ILE A 87 8.13 7.67 4.47
CA ILE A 87 8.16 6.31 3.93
C ILE A 87 8.28 6.30 2.40
N PHE A 88 7.75 7.32 1.69
CA PHE A 88 7.96 7.45 0.25
C PHE A 88 9.41 7.69 -0.13
N ILE A 89 10.20 8.44 0.66
CA ILE A 89 11.65 8.54 0.46
C ILE A 89 12.30 7.16 0.56
N ALA A 90 11.95 6.40 1.61
CA ALA A 90 12.49 5.07 1.83
C ALA A 90 12.15 4.12 0.67
N VAL A 91 10.89 4.06 0.27
CA VAL A 91 10.40 3.25 -0.86
C VAL A 91 11.10 3.67 -2.16
N GLY A 92 11.20 4.97 -2.45
CA GLY A 92 11.90 5.49 -3.63
C GLY A 92 13.36 5.06 -3.68
N ALA A 93 14.06 5.07 -2.53
CA ALA A 93 15.43 4.60 -2.43
C ALA A 93 15.56 3.07 -2.61
N MET A 94 14.52 2.29 -2.33
CA MET A 94 14.50 0.84 -2.56
C MET A 94 14.29 0.46 -4.02
N ILE A 95 13.54 1.26 -4.78
CA ILE A 95 13.10 0.94 -6.14
C ILE A 95 14.24 1.15 -7.17
N ASP A 96 14.45 0.13 -8.03
CA ASP A 96 15.22 0.24 -9.26
C ASP A 96 14.28 0.38 -10.47
N PHE A 97 14.26 1.56 -11.07
CA PHE A 97 13.45 1.82 -12.26
C PHE A 97 14.07 1.31 -13.57
N SER A 98 15.26 0.71 -13.54
CA SER A 98 15.93 0.21 -14.75
C SER A 98 15.09 -0.80 -15.55
N PRO A 99 14.37 -1.78 -14.95
CA PRO A 99 13.52 -2.69 -15.71
C PRO A 99 12.39 -1.99 -16.45
N LEU A 100 11.80 -0.97 -15.83
CA LEU A 100 10.75 -0.15 -16.43
C LEU A 100 11.29 0.70 -17.59
N LEU A 101 12.41 1.38 -17.38
CA LEU A 101 13.08 2.20 -18.39
C LEU A 101 13.59 1.38 -19.58
N SER A 102 13.98 0.11 -19.34
CA SER A 102 14.38 -0.82 -20.41
C SER A 102 13.19 -1.31 -21.24
N ASN A 103 12.00 -1.37 -20.66
CA ASN A 103 10.77 -1.79 -21.33
C ASN A 103 9.58 -0.89 -20.97
N PRO A 104 9.44 0.27 -21.62
CA PRO A 104 8.40 1.26 -21.29
C PRO A 104 6.95 0.75 -21.43
N VAL A 105 6.72 -0.34 -22.19
CA VAL A 105 5.38 -0.94 -22.28
C VAL A 105 4.85 -1.37 -20.91
N MET A 106 5.72 -1.63 -19.95
CA MET A 106 5.34 -1.99 -18.58
C MET A 106 4.58 -0.87 -17.86
N PHE A 107 4.77 0.41 -18.27
CA PHE A 107 3.95 1.53 -17.74
C PHE A 107 2.45 1.28 -17.92
N LEU A 108 2.07 0.72 -19.07
CA LEU A 108 0.66 0.46 -19.38
C LEU A 108 0.01 -0.46 -18.32
N PHE A 109 0.75 -1.45 -17.83
CA PHE A 109 0.22 -2.38 -16.84
C PHE A 109 0.11 -1.75 -15.45
N GLY A 110 1.07 -0.90 -15.08
CA GLY A 110 1.01 -0.15 -13.84
C GLY A 110 -0.20 0.79 -13.79
N PHE A 111 -0.50 1.47 -14.88
CA PHE A 111 -1.69 2.34 -14.95
C PHE A 111 -2.99 1.55 -15.08
N ALA A 112 -3.02 0.49 -15.90
CA ALA A 112 -4.22 -0.32 -16.10
C ALA A 112 -4.67 -1.02 -14.82
N ALA A 113 -3.73 -1.46 -14.00
CA ALA A 113 -4.04 -2.08 -12.71
C ALA A 113 -4.77 -1.13 -11.76
N GLN A 114 -4.55 0.20 -11.85
CA GLN A 114 -5.25 1.17 -11.00
C GLN A 114 -6.75 1.32 -11.32
N ALA A 115 -7.26 0.68 -12.37
CA ALA A 115 -8.68 0.72 -12.72
C ALA A 115 -9.58 0.16 -11.60
N GLY A 116 -9.09 -0.81 -10.82
CA GLY A 116 -9.82 -1.37 -9.69
C GLY A 116 -10.06 -0.37 -8.56
N ILE A 117 -9.20 0.64 -8.38
CA ILE A 117 -9.42 1.75 -7.45
C ILE A 117 -10.76 2.43 -7.74
N PHE A 118 -10.94 2.84 -8.99
CA PHE A 118 -12.13 3.58 -9.42
C PHE A 118 -13.38 2.69 -9.46
N LEU A 119 -13.24 1.42 -9.85
CA LEU A 119 -14.33 0.44 -9.79
C LEU A 119 -14.80 0.20 -8.35
N THR A 120 -13.86 0.06 -7.42
CA THR A 120 -14.18 -0.13 -6.00
C THR A 120 -14.76 1.13 -5.38
N MET A 121 -14.28 2.30 -5.76
CA MET A 121 -14.89 3.57 -5.38
C MET A 121 -16.36 3.62 -5.81
N GLY A 122 -16.67 3.22 -7.06
CA GLY A 122 -18.04 3.10 -7.55
C GLY A 122 -18.89 2.13 -6.73
N LEU A 123 -18.33 0.96 -6.37
CA LEU A 123 -19.00 0.00 -5.49
C LEU A 123 -19.24 0.59 -4.08
N ALA A 124 -18.28 1.27 -3.50
CA ALA A 124 -18.43 1.88 -2.18
C ALA A 124 -19.55 2.94 -2.15
N LEU A 125 -19.67 3.74 -3.23
CA LEU A 125 -20.78 4.67 -3.40
C LEU A 125 -22.14 3.95 -3.43
N LEU A 126 -22.23 2.79 -4.10
CA LEU A 126 -23.46 1.98 -4.12
C LEU A 126 -23.83 1.41 -2.75
N PHE A 127 -22.85 1.17 -1.89
CA PHE A 127 -23.07 0.76 -0.49
C PHE A 127 -23.36 1.93 0.45
N GLY A 128 -23.47 3.16 -0.05
CA GLY A 128 -23.89 4.33 0.71
C GLY A 128 -22.77 5.09 1.40
N PHE A 129 -21.50 4.80 1.10
CA PHE A 129 -20.38 5.61 1.55
C PHE A 129 -20.34 6.95 0.83
N SER A 130 -19.92 8.01 1.51
CA SER A 130 -19.69 9.30 0.90
C SER A 130 -18.57 9.24 -0.15
N LEU A 131 -18.48 10.25 -1.00
CA LEU A 131 -17.46 10.28 -2.08
C LEU A 131 -16.03 10.22 -1.53
N HIS A 132 -15.75 10.91 -0.43
CA HIS A 132 -14.46 10.89 0.24
C HIS A 132 -14.14 9.54 0.89
N GLU A 133 -15.12 8.93 1.54
CA GLU A 133 -14.98 7.59 2.09
C GLU A 133 -14.77 6.55 1.00
N ALA A 134 -15.55 6.64 -0.09
CA ALA A 134 -15.43 5.76 -1.24
C ALA A 134 -14.06 5.85 -1.93
N ALA A 135 -13.51 7.07 -2.07
CA ALA A 135 -12.15 7.28 -2.56
C ALA A 135 -11.10 6.65 -1.64
N SER A 136 -11.27 6.81 -0.32
CA SER A 136 -10.40 6.21 0.70
C SER A 136 -10.47 4.69 0.73
N ILE A 137 -11.63 4.10 0.43
CA ILE A 137 -11.80 2.64 0.34
C ILE A 137 -11.22 2.13 -0.99
N GLY A 138 -11.50 2.83 -2.09
CA GLY A 138 -11.02 2.44 -3.41
C GLY A 138 -9.51 2.33 -3.50
N ILE A 139 -8.78 3.27 -2.87
CA ILE A 139 -7.31 3.31 -2.92
C ILE A 139 -6.65 2.08 -2.29
N ILE A 140 -7.36 1.28 -1.47
CA ILE A 140 -6.86 0.00 -0.94
C ILE A 140 -6.44 -0.93 -2.07
N GLY A 141 -7.15 -0.89 -3.20
CA GLY A 141 -6.89 -1.72 -4.38
C GLY A 141 -5.49 -1.53 -4.96
N ALA A 142 -4.94 -0.32 -4.89
CA ALA A 142 -3.58 -0.04 -5.33
C ALA A 142 -2.54 -0.96 -4.68
N ALA A 143 -2.86 -1.58 -3.53
CA ALA A 143 -1.94 -2.34 -2.69
C ALA A 143 -0.69 -1.52 -2.31
N ASP A 144 -0.92 -0.25 -1.99
CA ASP A 144 0.07 0.74 -1.58
C ASP A 144 -0.34 1.30 -0.22
N GLY A 145 0.23 0.75 0.85
CA GLY A 145 -0.09 1.13 2.22
C GLY A 145 0.10 2.62 2.49
N PRO A 146 1.28 3.19 2.19
CA PRO A 146 1.53 4.62 2.37
C PRO A 146 0.53 5.53 1.63
N THR A 147 0.22 5.24 0.37
CA THR A 147 -0.80 6.00 -0.40
C THR A 147 -2.19 5.87 0.23
N SER A 148 -2.55 4.66 0.69
CA SER A 148 -3.84 4.42 1.37
C SER A 148 -3.96 5.22 2.66
N ILE A 149 -2.90 5.29 3.46
CA ILE A 149 -2.84 6.12 4.67
C ILE A 149 -2.98 7.61 4.32
N TYR A 150 -2.22 8.07 3.33
CA TYR A 150 -2.20 9.48 2.94
C TYR A 150 -3.58 9.96 2.47
N VAL A 151 -4.20 9.23 1.56
CA VAL A 151 -5.53 9.56 1.03
C VAL A 151 -6.60 9.48 2.12
N SER A 152 -6.59 8.41 2.94
CA SER A 152 -7.60 8.25 4.00
C SER A 152 -7.43 9.22 5.16
N ALA A 153 -6.21 9.61 5.51
CA ALA A 153 -5.96 10.66 6.51
C ALA A 153 -6.57 12.00 6.09
N ARG A 154 -6.56 12.27 4.78
CA ARG A 154 -7.10 13.53 4.22
C ARG A 154 -8.63 13.50 4.07
N PHE A 155 -9.18 12.40 3.56
CA PHE A 155 -10.59 12.31 3.16
C PHE A 155 -11.50 11.67 4.21
N ALA A 156 -11.00 10.65 4.93
CA ALA A 156 -11.80 9.88 5.88
C ALA A 156 -10.97 9.46 7.10
N PRO A 157 -10.49 10.43 7.93
CA PRO A 157 -9.63 10.12 9.08
C PRO A 157 -10.27 9.14 10.08
N HIS A 158 -11.60 9.10 10.15
CA HIS A 158 -12.35 8.18 11.00
C HIS A 158 -12.30 6.71 10.50
N LEU A 159 -12.00 6.49 9.21
CA LEU A 159 -11.84 5.15 8.59
C LEU A 159 -10.37 4.75 8.44
N LEU A 160 -9.42 5.57 8.86
CA LEU A 160 -7.99 5.33 8.68
C LEU A 160 -7.53 3.98 9.25
N GLY A 161 -8.01 3.60 10.44
CA GLY A 161 -7.68 2.32 11.06
C GLY A 161 -8.10 1.12 10.20
N PRO A 162 -9.39 0.95 9.89
CA PRO A 162 -9.89 -0.13 9.03
C PRO A 162 -9.21 -0.17 7.66
N ILE A 163 -9.01 0.99 7.00
CA ILE A 163 -8.38 1.09 5.69
C ILE A 163 -6.91 0.66 5.77
N SER A 164 -6.17 1.11 6.78
CA SER A 164 -4.77 0.74 6.96
C SER A 164 -4.61 -0.76 7.20
N VAL A 165 -5.42 -1.33 8.10
CA VAL A 165 -5.41 -2.79 8.35
C VAL A 165 -5.70 -3.56 7.08
N ALA A 166 -6.73 -3.17 6.33
CA ALA A 166 -7.09 -3.82 5.07
C ALA A 166 -5.94 -3.72 4.04
N ALA A 167 -5.41 -2.51 3.79
CA ALA A 167 -4.38 -2.28 2.78
C ALA A 167 -3.12 -3.13 3.05
N TYR A 168 -2.60 -3.10 4.28
CA TYR A 168 -1.38 -3.85 4.62
C TYR A 168 -1.61 -5.36 4.74
N THR A 169 -2.77 -5.79 5.26
CA THR A 169 -3.10 -7.21 5.30
C THR A 169 -3.19 -7.79 3.89
N TYR A 170 -3.88 -7.10 2.96
CA TYR A 170 -3.98 -7.57 1.58
C TYR A 170 -2.65 -7.53 0.85
N MET A 171 -1.82 -6.52 1.08
CA MET A 171 -0.45 -6.48 0.57
C MET A 171 0.35 -7.71 1.04
N ALA A 172 0.25 -8.07 2.32
CA ALA A 172 0.95 -9.23 2.87
C ALA A 172 0.45 -10.57 2.30
N ILE A 173 -0.85 -10.71 1.98
CA ILE A 173 -1.43 -11.94 1.44
C ILE A 173 -1.56 -11.96 -0.09
N VAL A 174 -0.86 -11.05 -0.81
CA VAL A 174 -0.71 -11.08 -2.28
C VAL A 174 -0.43 -12.49 -2.82
N PRO A 175 0.51 -13.26 -2.24
CA PRO A 175 0.81 -14.61 -2.72
C PRO A 175 -0.37 -15.60 -2.65
N LEU A 176 -1.39 -15.31 -1.85
CA LEU A 176 -2.60 -16.13 -1.72
C LEU A 176 -3.71 -15.66 -2.66
N ILE A 177 -3.86 -14.34 -2.85
CA ILE A 177 -4.97 -13.75 -3.61
C ILE A 177 -4.69 -13.74 -5.12
N GLN A 178 -3.50 -13.34 -5.54
CA GLN A 178 -3.19 -13.19 -6.96
C GLN A 178 -3.25 -14.49 -7.78
N PRO A 179 -2.68 -15.63 -7.33
CA PRO A 179 -2.65 -16.82 -8.15
C PRO A 179 -4.02 -17.36 -8.57
N PRO A 180 -5.04 -17.45 -7.69
CA PRO A 180 -6.40 -17.84 -8.08
C PRO A 180 -7.00 -16.90 -9.15
N VAL A 181 -6.88 -15.58 -8.96
CA VAL A 181 -7.41 -14.57 -9.89
C VAL A 181 -6.75 -14.71 -11.27
N ILE A 182 -5.42 -14.83 -11.31
CA ILE A 182 -4.66 -15.00 -12.54
C ILE A 182 -5.06 -16.30 -13.24
N ARG A 183 -5.17 -17.41 -12.51
CA ARG A 183 -5.56 -18.72 -13.10
C ARG A 183 -6.97 -18.68 -13.68
N LEU A 184 -7.89 -17.97 -13.04
CA LEU A 184 -9.26 -17.79 -13.52
C LEU A 184 -9.31 -17.03 -14.84
N LEU A 185 -8.43 -16.04 -15.01
CA LEU A 185 -8.43 -15.12 -16.15
C LEU A 185 -7.49 -15.55 -17.28
N THR A 186 -6.63 -16.56 -17.07
CA THR A 186 -5.63 -16.97 -18.06
C THR A 186 -5.69 -18.47 -18.34
N THR A 187 -5.48 -18.82 -19.59
CA THR A 187 -5.27 -20.20 -20.02
C THR A 187 -3.86 -20.70 -19.70
N LYS A 188 -3.66 -22.03 -19.66
CA LYS A 188 -2.35 -22.63 -19.43
C LYS A 188 -1.35 -22.25 -20.55
N SER A 189 -1.83 -22.12 -21.80
CA SER A 189 -0.99 -21.67 -22.93
C SER A 189 -0.52 -20.23 -22.76
N GLU A 190 -1.40 -19.33 -22.30
CA GLU A 190 -1.03 -17.94 -22.05
C GLU A 190 0.00 -17.82 -20.92
N ARG A 191 -0.12 -18.62 -19.86
CA ARG A 191 0.84 -18.60 -18.74
C ARG A 191 2.22 -19.14 -19.11
N ARG A 192 2.33 -19.94 -20.20
CA ARG A 192 3.59 -20.48 -20.75
C ARG A 192 4.28 -19.55 -21.74
N ILE A 193 3.68 -18.41 -22.09
CA ILE A 193 4.32 -17.44 -22.99
C ILE A 193 5.65 -17.00 -22.37
N LYS A 194 6.75 -17.24 -23.10
CA LYS A 194 8.08 -16.78 -22.72
C LYS A 194 8.31 -15.38 -23.25
N MET A 195 8.92 -14.55 -22.44
CA MET A 195 9.28 -13.20 -22.82
C MET A 195 10.80 -13.06 -22.84
N ALA A 196 11.35 -12.69 -23.98
CA ALA A 196 12.78 -12.42 -24.10
C ALA A 196 13.11 -11.13 -23.32
N TYR A 197 14.04 -11.21 -22.38
CA TYR A 197 14.56 -10.05 -21.68
C TYR A 197 15.86 -9.58 -22.35
N ALA A 198 15.73 -8.64 -23.29
CA ALA A 198 16.90 -7.91 -23.79
C ALA A 198 17.27 -6.82 -22.77
N LYS A 199 18.36 -7.02 -22.04
CA LYS A 199 18.88 -6.02 -21.11
C LYS A 199 19.39 -4.81 -21.90
N ARG A 200 18.52 -3.83 -22.15
CA ARG A 200 18.97 -2.52 -22.63
C ARG A 200 19.65 -1.81 -21.48
N ALA A 201 20.91 -1.46 -21.65
CA ALA A 201 21.65 -0.70 -20.66
C ALA A 201 21.03 0.70 -20.54
N VAL A 202 20.48 1.01 -19.39
CA VAL A 202 19.98 2.35 -19.08
C VAL A 202 21.15 3.21 -18.63
N SER A 203 21.37 4.35 -19.28
CA SER A 203 22.47 5.24 -18.92
C SER A 203 22.28 5.82 -17.53
N ARG A 204 23.40 6.12 -16.84
CA ARG A 204 23.36 6.80 -15.53
C ARG A 204 22.64 8.14 -15.60
N ARG A 205 22.83 8.88 -16.70
CA ARG A 205 22.15 10.17 -16.91
C ARG A 205 20.62 9.98 -16.95
N THR A 206 20.15 8.98 -17.69
CA THR A 206 18.71 8.64 -17.75
C THR A 206 18.15 8.34 -16.36
N LYS A 207 18.85 7.55 -15.56
CA LYS A 207 18.42 7.18 -14.20
C LYS A 207 18.34 8.39 -13.26
N ILE A 208 19.26 9.36 -13.39
CA ILE A 208 19.26 10.60 -12.58
C ILE A 208 18.17 11.57 -13.06
N LEU A 209 17.96 11.70 -14.38
CA LEU A 209 16.98 12.63 -14.93
C LEU A 209 15.54 12.11 -14.79
N PHE A 210 15.36 10.80 -14.74
CA PHE A 210 14.03 10.17 -14.68
C PHE A 210 13.20 10.63 -13.48
N PRO A 211 13.68 10.58 -12.22
CA PRO A 211 12.91 11.03 -11.07
C PRO A 211 12.57 12.51 -11.12
N ILE A 212 13.46 13.35 -11.66
CA ILE A 212 13.22 14.77 -11.85
C ILE A 212 12.11 14.99 -12.89
N ALA A 213 12.20 14.31 -14.04
CA ALA A 213 11.21 14.41 -15.10
C ALA A 213 9.82 13.94 -14.65
N VAL A 214 9.75 12.79 -13.93
CA VAL A 214 8.48 12.29 -13.40
C VAL A 214 7.86 13.27 -12.42
N THR A 215 8.64 13.88 -11.53
CA THR A 215 8.16 14.90 -10.58
C THR A 215 7.61 16.13 -11.30
N LEU A 216 8.30 16.61 -12.32
CA LEU A 216 7.84 17.78 -13.10
C LEU A 216 6.55 17.47 -13.87
N VAL A 217 6.50 16.32 -14.55
CA VAL A 217 5.29 15.90 -15.29
C VAL A 217 4.10 15.72 -14.35
N ALA A 218 4.30 15.06 -13.21
CA ALA A 218 3.27 14.89 -12.20
C ALA A 218 2.77 16.22 -11.65
N GLY A 219 3.69 17.18 -11.42
CA GLY A 219 3.36 18.52 -10.96
C GLY A 219 2.48 19.31 -11.92
N VAL A 220 2.63 19.07 -13.23
CA VAL A 220 1.78 19.69 -14.25
C VAL A 220 0.42 18.98 -14.37
N VAL A 221 0.41 17.65 -14.33
CA VAL A 221 -0.81 16.84 -14.55
C VAL A 221 -1.70 16.80 -13.30
N ALA A 222 -1.10 16.64 -12.13
CA ALA A 222 -1.79 16.50 -10.86
C ALA A 222 -0.99 17.21 -9.74
N PRO A 223 -1.10 18.53 -9.59
CA PRO A 223 -0.31 19.30 -8.61
C PRO A 223 -0.41 18.78 -7.18
N ALA A 224 -1.59 18.27 -6.78
CA ALA A 224 -1.80 17.68 -5.45
C ALA A 224 -0.97 16.40 -5.21
N SER A 225 -0.48 15.74 -6.27
CA SER A 225 0.38 14.55 -6.15
C SER A 225 1.86 14.87 -5.94
N VAL A 226 2.27 16.13 -6.10
CA VAL A 226 3.69 16.52 -6.08
C VAL A 226 4.39 16.13 -4.79
N SER A 227 3.73 16.28 -3.65
CA SER A 227 4.30 15.86 -2.37
C SER A 227 4.61 14.35 -2.37
N LEU A 228 3.65 13.52 -2.77
CA LEU A 228 3.81 12.06 -2.78
C LEU A 228 4.88 11.62 -3.79
N ILE A 229 4.71 12.03 -5.05
CA ILE A 229 5.62 11.66 -6.14
C ILE A 229 6.99 12.27 -5.92
N GLY A 230 7.07 13.52 -5.48
CA GLY A 230 8.33 14.20 -5.24
C GLY A 230 9.17 13.52 -4.18
N PHE A 231 8.59 13.10 -3.06
CA PHE A 231 9.29 12.37 -2.01
C PHE A 231 9.71 10.97 -2.47
N LEU A 232 8.86 10.24 -3.21
CA LEU A 232 9.21 8.97 -3.84
C LEU A 232 10.38 9.15 -4.83
N MET A 233 10.29 10.11 -5.72
CA MET A 233 11.31 10.37 -6.73
C MET A 233 12.59 10.94 -6.12
N PHE A 234 12.50 11.72 -5.04
CA PHE A 234 13.68 12.17 -4.29
C PHE A 234 14.44 10.98 -3.70
N GLY A 235 13.75 10.03 -3.08
CA GLY A 235 14.36 8.79 -2.60
C GLY A 235 15.09 8.04 -3.71
N ASN A 236 14.48 7.93 -4.88
CA ASN A 236 15.11 7.32 -6.05
C ASN A 236 16.32 8.12 -6.55
N LEU A 237 16.25 9.45 -6.58
CA LEU A 237 17.37 10.31 -6.95
C LEU A 237 18.56 10.12 -6.00
N VAL A 238 18.31 10.02 -4.69
CA VAL A 238 19.35 9.73 -3.67
C VAL A 238 20.05 8.41 -3.98
N ARG A 239 19.31 7.39 -4.42
CA ARG A 239 19.88 6.10 -4.83
C ARG A 239 20.73 6.22 -6.10
N GLU A 240 20.19 6.84 -7.15
CA GLU A 240 20.79 6.81 -8.51
C GLU A 240 21.90 7.87 -8.70
N CYS A 241 22.00 8.89 -7.85
CA CYS A 241 23.04 9.93 -7.95
C CYS A 241 24.45 9.38 -7.73
N GLY A 242 24.61 8.32 -6.94
CA GLY A 242 25.86 7.64 -6.68
C GLY A 242 26.86 8.38 -5.78
N VAL A 243 26.46 9.55 -5.23
CA VAL A 243 27.29 10.35 -4.30
C VAL A 243 26.76 10.32 -2.86
N LEU A 244 25.56 9.77 -2.66
CA LEU A 244 24.86 9.69 -1.37
C LEU A 244 24.62 8.23 -0.93
N GLU A 245 25.57 7.33 -1.20
CA GLU A 245 25.37 5.88 -0.95
C GLU A 245 25.01 5.59 0.52
N ARG A 246 25.65 6.26 1.47
CA ARG A 246 25.35 6.09 2.90
C ARG A 246 23.92 6.51 3.24
N LEU A 247 23.49 7.67 2.69
CA LEU A 247 22.12 8.16 2.88
C LEU A 247 21.10 7.24 2.20
N SER A 248 21.41 6.75 1.00
CA SER A 248 20.56 5.78 0.29
C SER A 248 20.36 4.50 1.10
N LYS A 249 21.44 3.94 1.67
CA LYS A 249 21.35 2.76 2.54
C LYS A 249 20.56 3.04 3.80
N ALA A 250 20.81 4.18 4.47
CA ALA A 250 20.05 4.58 5.65
C ALA A 250 18.55 4.79 5.32
N ALA A 251 18.22 5.34 4.17
CA ALA A 251 16.82 5.48 3.74
C ALA A 251 16.15 4.12 3.53
N GLN A 252 16.85 3.18 2.88
CA GLN A 252 16.32 1.84 2.57
C GLN A 252 16.12 0.96 3.80
N ASN A 253 16.89 1.15 4.86
CA ASN A 253 16.90 0.30 6.06
C ASN A 253 16.39 1.05 7.29
N GLU A 254 17.17 1.97 7.83
CA GLU A 254 16.88 2.60 9.13
C GLU A 254 15.63 3.48 9.06
N LEU A 255 15.55 4.36 8.05
CA LEU A 255 14.39 5.24 7.88
C LEU A 255 13.13 4.44 7.61
N ALA A 256 13.20 3.46 6.68
CA ALA A 256 12.06 2.58 6.37
C ALA A 256 11.54 1.89 7.64
N ASN A 257 12.43 1.27 8.42
CA ASN A 257 12.06 0.53 9.63
C ASN A 257 11.49 1.43 10.73
N LEU A 258 12.15 2.56 11.01
CA LEU A 258 11.70 3.50 12.04
C LEU A 258 10.35 4.14 11.71
N VAL A 259 10.18 4.61 10.48
CA VAL A 259 8.93 5.24 10.06
C VAL A 259 7.80 4.23 10.01
N THR A 260 8.05 2.99 9.54
CA THR A 260 7.04 1.94 9.53
C THR A 260 6.60 1.56 10.96
N LEU A 261 7.55 1.46 11.90
CA LEU A 261 7.24 1.23 13.31
C LEU A 261 6.36 2.34 13.88
N LEU A 262 6.73 3.61 13.64
CA LEU A 262 5.96 4.77 14.08
C LEU A 262 4.57 4.80 13.45
N LEU A 263 4.45 4.48 12.16
CA LEU A 263 3.16 4.34 11.47
C LEU A 263 2.28 3.28 12.14
N GLY A 264 2.84 2.11 12.48
CA GLY A 264 2.11 1.05 13.17
C GLY A 264 1.49 1.53 14.49
N PHE A 265 2.28 2.18 15.34
CA PHE A 265 1.78 2.73 16.61
C PHE A 265 0.76 3.85 16.40
N THR A 266 0.98 4.75 15.44
CA THR A 266 0.07 5.88 15.20
C THR A 266 -1.26 5.43 14.63
N ILE A 267 -1.28 4.45 13.72
CA ILE A 267 -2.52 3.86 13.19
C ILE A 267 -3.32 3.21 14.32
N ALA A 268 -2.65 2.54 15.25
CA ALA A 268 -3.30 1.92 16.39
C ALA A 268 -4.10 2.91 17.25
N ALA A 269 -3.73 4.21 17.29
CA ALA A 269 -4.50 5.25 17.97
C ALA A 269 -5.94 5.37 17.41
N THR A 270 -6.18 4.97 16.16
CA THR A 270 -7.52 4.98 15.55
C THR A 270 -8.28 3.66 15.75
N MET A 271 -7.62 2.62 16.27
CA MET A 271 -8.17 1.27 16.44
C MET A 271 -8.82 1.04 17.81
N THR A 272 -9.58 2.01 18.28
CA THR A 272 -10.37 1.87 19.51
C THR A 272 -11.63 1.02 19.23
N GLY A 273 -12.10 0.26 20.24
CA GLY A 273 -13.28 -0.61 20.09
C GLY A 273 -14.51 0.11 19.55
N GLU A 274 -14.73 1.34 20.01
CA GLU A 274 -15.88 2.15 19.59
C GLU A 274 -15.84 2.53 18.10
N ARG A 275 -14.66 2.79 17.56
CA ARG A 275 -14.49 3.19 16.15
C ARG A 275 -14.35 2.01 15.21
N PHE A 276 -13.72 0.92 15.65
CA PHE A 276 -13.35 -0.19 14.80
C PHE A 276 -14.44 -1.29 14.74
N VAL A 277 -15.10 -1.59 15.86
CA VAL A 277 -16.13 -2.64 15.92
C VAL A 277 -17.48 -2.10 15.43
N GLN A 278 -17.57 -1.95 14.11
CA GLN A 278 -18.73 -1.44 13.36
C GLN A 278 -18.95 -2.24 12.08
N THR A 279 -20.17 -2.25 11.57
CA THR A 279 -20.52 -2.92 10.30
C THR A 279 -19.74 -2.31 9.12
N SER A 280 -19.50 -1.00 9.14
CA SER A 280 -18.70 -0.30 8.13
C SER A 280 -17.28 -0.85 8.03
N THR A 281 -16.64 -1.22 9.13
CA THR A 281 -15.31 -1.84 9.14
C THR A 281 -15.29 -3.16 8.38
N LEU A 282 -16.27 -4.02 8.60
CA LEU A 282 -16.38 -5.30 7.87
C LEU A 282 -16.59 -5.08 6.38
N LEU A 283 -17.42 -4.09 6.02
CA LEU A 283 -17.64 -3.71 4.62
C LEU A 283 -16.34 -3.18 3.97
N ILE A 284 -15.58 -2.34 4.68
CA ILE A 284 -14.30 -1.80 4.18
C ILE A 284 -13.31 -2.94 3.94
N ILE A 285 -13.19 -3.88 4.87
CA ILE A 285 -12.33 -5.05 4.71
C ILE A 285 -12.79 -5.87 3.49
N ALA A 286 -14.07 -6.18 3.37
CA ALA A 286 -14.59 -6.94 2.22
C ALA A 286 -14.36 -6.21 0.88
N MET A 287 -14.62 -4.90 0.82
CA MET A 287 -14.40 -4.07 -0.37
C MET A 287 -12.92 -3.95 -0.72
N GLY A 288 -12.03 -3.87 0.26
CA GLY A 288 -10.59 -3.88 0.03
C GLY A 288 -10.11 -5.18 -0.66
N LEU A 289 -10.68 -6.32 -0.28
CA LEU A 289 -10.41 -7.59 -0.98
C LEU A 289 -10.90 -7.56 -2.42
N VAL A 290 -12.12 -7.04 -2.65
CA VAL A 290 -12.68 -6.88 -4.00
C VAL A 290 -11.82 -5.93 -4.83
N ALA A 291 -11.38 -4.80 -4.26
CA ALA A 291 -10.49 -3.84 -4.91
C ALA A 291 -9.21 -4.52 -5.40
N PHE A 292 -8.59 -5.29 -4.53
CA PHE A 292 -7.35 -6.01 -4.85
C PHE A 292 -7.53 -7.05 -5.97
N ILE A 293 -8.66 -7.76 -5.97
CA ILE A 293 -9.02 -8.70 -7.03
C ILE A 293 -9.24 -7.96 -8.35
N LEU A 294 -9.95 -6.84 -8.33
CA LEU A 294 -10.25 -6.04 -9.52
C LEU A 294 -8.97 -5.43 -10.13
N ASP A 295 -8.05 -4.92 -9.31
CA ASP A 295 -6.77 -4.38 -9.78
C ASP A 295 -5.89 -5.47 -10.42
N THR A 296 -5.79 -6.63 -9.78
CA THR A 296 -5.11 -7.79 -10.36
C THR A 296 -5.74 -8.19 -11.69
N ALA A 297 -7.07 -8.25 -11.75
CA ALA A 297 -7.81 -8.61 -12.96
C ALA A 297 -7.62 -7.58 -14.07
N ALA A 298 -7.69 -6.29 -13.75
CA ALA A 298 -7.50 -5.20 -14.72
C ALA A 298 -6.11 -5.28 -15.38
N GLY A 299 -5.06 -5.53 -14.62
CA GLY A 299 -3.72 -5.71 -15.14
C GLY A 299 -3.61 -6.91 -16.11
N VAL A 300 -4.17 -8.06 -15.72
CA VAL A 300 -4.21 -9.26 -16.60
C VAL A 300 -4.98 -9.00 -17.88
N LEU A 301 -6.18 -8.41 -17.78
CA LEU A 301 -7.03 -8.10 -18.91
C LEU A 301 -6.38 -7.09 -19.85
N ALA A 302 -5.71 -6.07 -19.32
CA ALA A 302 -4.95 -5.11 -20.13
C ALA A 302 -3.87 -5.80 -20.96
N ALA A 303 -3.14 -6.76 -20.37
CA ALA A 303 -2.14 -7.54 -21.11
C ALA A 303 -2.78 -8.41 -22.20
N LYS A 304 -3.96 -8.99 -21.96
CA LYS A 304 -4.71 -9.76 -22.97
C LYS A 304 -5.19 -8.87 -24.11
N VAL A 305 -5.75 -7.70 -23.78
CA VAL A 305 -6.20 -6.72 -24.80
C VAL A 305 -5.01 -6.25 -25.63
N LEU A 306 -3.89 -5.91 -25.00
CA LEU A 306 -2.68 -5.51 -25.70
C LEU A 306 -2.19 -6.62 -26.66
N ASN A 307 -2.33 -7.88 -26.26
CA ASN A 307 -1.96 -9.01 -27.08
C ASN A 307 -2.81 -9.17 -28.35
N LEU A 308 -3.99 -8.56 -28.45
CA LEU A 308 -4.78 -8.56 -29.69
C LEU A 308 -4.05 -7.79 -30.80
N PHE A 309 -3.28 -6.76 -30.44
CA PHE A 309 -2.61 -5.84 -31.36
C PHE A 309 -1.11 -6.11 -31.51
N ARG A 310 -0.56 -7.13 -30.86
CA ARG A 310 0.89 -7.43 -30.89
C ARG A 310 1.17 -8.76 -31.58
N SER A 311 2.21 -8.76 -32.41
CA SER A 311 2.80 -9.98 -32.98
C SER A 311 3.55 -10.79 -31.91
N GLU A 312 4.42 -10.12 -31.13
CA GLU A 312 5.08 -10.72 -29.99
C GLU A 312 4.18 -10.62 -28.76
N LYS A 313 3.67 -11.77 -28.31
CA LYS A 313 2.74 -11.83 -27.18
C LYS A 313 3.45 -11.61 -25.85
N ILE A 314 2.82 -10.86 -24.99
CA ILE A 314 3.21 -10.66 -23.59
C ILE A 314 2.52 -11.73 -22.74
N ASN A 315 3.22 -12.28 -21.76
CA ASN A 315 2.59 -13.17 -20.79
C ASN A 315 1.60 -12.36 -19.93
N PRO A 316 0.29 -12.67 -19.95
CA PRO A 316 -0.71 -11.86 -19.25
C PRO A 316 -0.50 -11.81 -17.74
N MET A 317 0.19 -12.79 -17.15
CA MET A 317 0.53 -12.75 -15.72
C MET A 317 1.35 -11.52 -15.37
N VAL A 318 2.19 -11.00 -16.27
CA VAL A 318 3.01 -9.81 -16.03
C VAL A 318 2.13 -8.58 -15.75
N GLY A 319 0.96 -8.51 -16.40
CA GLY A 319 -0.01 -7.43 -16.14
C GLY A 319 -0.52 -7.39 -14.70
N ALA A 320 -0.69 -8.56 -14.07
CA ALA A 320 -1.08 -8.63 -12.65
C ALA A 320 -0.05 -7.99 -11.70
N ALA A 321 1.22 -7.91 -12.12
CA ALA A 321 2.24 -7.24 -11.33
C ALA A 321 2.12 -5.71 -11.34
N GLY A 322 1.19 -5.13 -12.12
CA GLY A 322 0.95 -3.69 -12.17
C GLY A 322 0.36 -3.07 -10.89
N ILE A 323 0.00 -3.86 -9.89
CA ILE A 323 -0.31 -3.36 -8.54
C ILE A 323 0.97 -2.92 -7.81
N SER A 324 0.83 -2.06 -6.80
CA SER A 324 2.00 -1.48 -6.10
C SER A 324 2.64 -2.36 -5.03
N ALA A 325 2.16 -3.58 -4.79
CA ALA A 325 2.73 -4.50 -3.80
C ALA A 325 4.15 -4.94 -4.19
N PHE A 326 5.11 -4.04 -4.03
CA PHE A 326 6.52 -4.23 -4.40
C PHE A 326 7.31 -4.86 -3.24
N PRO A 327 8.17 -5.85 -3.46
CA PRO A 327 8.35 -6.62 -4.71
C PRO A 327 7.55 -7.92 -4.76
N MET A 328 6.52 -8.08 -3.92
CA MET A 328 5.81 -9.35 -3.70
C MET A 328 5.11 -9.84 -4.96
N SER A 329 4.37 -8.95 -5.65
CA SER A 329 3.63 -9.31 -6.86
C SER A 329 4.56 -9.84 -7.95
N ALA A 330 5.70 -9.19 -8.18
CA ALA A 330 6.68 -9.66 -9.16
C ALA A 330 7.22 -11.07 -8.85
N ARG A 331 7.45 -11.36 -7.56
CA ARG A 331 7.89 -12.69 -7.11
C ARG A 331 6.81 -13.76 -7.32
N VAL A 332 5.53 -13.41 -7.10
CA VAL A 332 4.39 -14.30 -7.35
C VAL A 332 4.35 -14.68 -8.84
N ILE A 333 4.46 -13.69 -9.73
CA ILE A 333 4.45 -13.93 -11.18
C ILE A 333 5.61 -14.82 -11.61
N GLN A 334 6.82 -14.57 -11.10
CA GLN A 334 8.00 -15.41 -11.38
C GLN A 334 7.76 -16.86 -10.95
N ARG A 335 7.25 -17.06 -9.72
CA ARG A 335 6.96 -18.40 -9.19
C ARG A 335 5.90 -19.12 -10.02
N MET A 336 4.83 -18.44 -10.39
CA MET A 336 3.78 -19.00 -11.25
C MET A 336 4.31 -19.36 -12.63
N GLY A 337 5.14 -18.49 -13.24
CA GLY A 337 5.78 -18.75 -14.53
C GLY A 337 6.62 -20.01 -14.51
N GLN A 338 7.45 -20.18 -13.48
CA GLN A 338 8.30 -21.38 -13.32
C GLN A 338 7.50 -22.65 -12.98
N GLN A 339 6.34 -22.54 -12.31
CA GLN A 339 5.43 -23.68 -12.09
C GLN A 339 4.83 -24.21 -13.40
N GLU A 340 4.56 -23.32 -14.37
CA GLU A 340 4.02 -23.70 -15.67
C GLU A 340 5.11 -24.19 -16.65
N ASP A 341 6.30 -23.61 -16.57
CA ASP A 341 7.50 -23.98 -17.32
C ASP A 341 8.76 -23.50 -16.54
N PRO A 342 9.61 -24.43 -16.05
CA PRO A 342 10.82 -24.09 -15.27
C PRO A 342 11.79 -23.12 -15.96
N SER A 343 11.75 -23.04 -17.29
CA SER A 343 12.59 -22.13 -18.09
C SER A 343 11.94 -20.76 -18.35
N ASN A 344 10.75 -20.49 -17.78
CA ASN A 344 10.04 -19.23 -17.99
C ASN A 344 10.43 -18.19 -16.94
N PHE A 345 11.28 -17.25 -17.31
CA PHE A 345 11.79 -16.20 -16.43
C PHE A 345 11.07 -14.88 -16.70
N LEU A 346 10.07 -14.56 -15.86
CA LEU A 346 9.24 -13.36 -16.01
C LEU A 346 9.61 -12.24 -15.02
N LEU A 347 10.55 -12.48 -14.08
CA LEU A 347 10.82 -11.60 -12.94
C LEU A 347 11.08 -10.15 -13.37
N MET A 348 11.97 -9.92 -14.32
CA MET A 348 12.37 -8.57 -14.70
C MET A 348 11.23 -7.80 -15.39
N HIS A 349 10.39 -8.49 -16.16
CA HIS A 349 9.19 -7.90 -16.76
C HIS A 349 8.16 -7.57 -15.67
N ALA A 350 7.92 -8.50 -14.75
CA ALA A 350 7.02 -8.30 -13.63
C ALA A 350 7.49 -7.18 -12.69
N VAL A 351 8.80 -7.07 -12.41
CA VAL A 351 9.38 -5.94 -11.66
C VAL A 351 9.13 -4.63 -12.40
N GLY A 352 9.30 -4.58 -13.71
CA GLY A 352 9.00 -3.38 -14.50
C GLY A 352 7.54 -2.93 -14.37
N ALA A 353 6.60 -3.86 -14.47
CA ALA A 353 5.17 -3.59 -14.29
C ALA A 353 4.85 -3.17 -12.83
N ASN A 354 5.46 -3.83 -11.84
CA ASN A 354 5.24 -3.56 -10.43
C ASN A 354 5.77 -2.17 -10.03
N VAL A 355 6.93 -1.79 -10.55
CA VAL A 355 7.51 -0.46 -10.36
C VAL A 355 6.66 0.63 -11.06
N ALA A 356 6.10 0.33 -12.23
CA ALA A 356 5.13 1.21 -12.87
C ALA A 356 3.85 1.38 -12.03
N GLY A 357 3.44 0.32 -11.33
CA GLY A 357 2.34 0.35 -10.36
C GLY A 357 2.57 1.33 -9.22
N GLN A 358 3.80 1.44 -8.71
CA GLN A 358 4.14 2.41 -7.67
C GLN A 358 3.91 3.86 -8.14
N ILE A 359 4.29 4.18 -9.36
CA ILE A 359 3.99 5.50 -9.95
C ILE A 359 2.49 5.65 -10.17
N GLY A 360 1.83 4.60 -10.68
CA GLY A 360 0.40 4.58 -10.96
C GLY A 360 -0.46 4.82 -9.72
N SER A 361 -0.16 4.14 -8.59
CA SER A 361 -0.89 4.28 -7.33
C SER A 361 -0.77 5.68 -6.74
N VAL A 362 0.46 6.22 -6.72
CA VAL A 362 0.73 7.57 -6.21
C VAL A 362 0.06 8.63 -7.08
N LEU A 363 0.07 8.46 -8.41
CA LEU A 363 -0.66 9.34 -9.33
C LEU A 363 -2.17 9.22 -9.12
N ALA A 364 -2.71 8.01 -8.98
CA ALA A 364 -4.15 7.81 -8.73
C ALA A 364 -4.56 8.48 -7.41
N GLY A 365 -3.79 8.29 -6.33
CA GLY A 365 -4.01 8.99 -5.06
C GLY A 365 -3.96 10.51 -5.22
N GLY A 366 -2.99 11.02 -5.96
CA GLY A 366 -2.87 12.46 -6.26
C GLY A 366 -4.01 13.01 -7.09
N LEU A 367 -4.53 12.25 -8.06
CA LEU A 367 -5.72 12.63 -8.84
C LEU A 367 -6.97 12.67 -7.96
N LEU A 368 -7.16 11.68 -7.08
CA LEU A 368 -8.26 11.71 -6.12
C LEU A 368 -8.19 12.98 -5.26
N LEU A 369 -6.99 13.32 -4.75
CA LEU A 369 -6.78 14.54 -3.96
C LEU A 369 -7.02 15.83 -4.75
N ALA A 370 -6.66 15.85 -6.04
CA ALA A 370 -6.82 17.03 -6.89
C ALA A 370 -8.28 17.30 -7.27
N TYR A 371 -9.08 16.23 -7.48
CA TYR A 371 -10.45 16.36 -7.99
C TYR A 371 -11.52 16.30 -6.91
N LEU A 372 -11.19 15.74 -5.74
CA LEU A 372 -12.13 15.58 -4.64
C LEU A 372 -11.77 16.42 -3.39
N GLY A 373 -10.54 16.95 -3.33
CA GLY A 373 -10.02 17.72 -2.20
C GLY A 373 -10.30 19.22 -2.23
#